data_bf6428e968e42fe09f2ea77b4cdbee4e
#
_entry.id   bf6428e968e42fe09f2ea77b4cdbee4e
#
_cell.length_a   1.000
_cell.length_b   1.000
_cell.length_c   1.000
_cell.angle_alpha   90.00
_cell.angle_beta   90.00
_cell.angle_gamma   90.00
#
_symmetry.space_group_name_H-M   'P 1'
#
loop_
_entity.id
_entity.type
_entity.pdbx_description
1 polymer ?
#
loop_
_entity_poly.entity_id
_entity_poly.type
_entity_poly.pdbx_seq_one_letter_code
_entity_poly.pdbx_strand_id
1 'polypeptide(L)'
;EPELKTILAAKAHEYGAEVYNRIMTLRLLKDGDRVCGAVGINVRTGEIVVCKAKSVILCSGGTARFGLPENGYLYGVYDFPGNTGDGYVMAYRAGAELSGFEYTLVYYIIKDINAPLLYITLTRGAHLLNAFAQEFQENHPGIHLMHSEHMALRGPMRIDMRHLSEEKIREVEELLFSTERPVQERFFKGRGVDFRTGEIELWPTDCYLCGGHGLTGIRINERGESSVPGLYAAGDVSLVARGHLSGAFTYGQITAENATEYARTVADPVIDDEQVMDVIRDRDAKLAQTGGQVPIEEFEYKVRRLFNDYVR
;
A
#
# COMPACT_ATOMS: atom_id res chain seq x y z
N GLU A 1 5.58 16.05 -1.32
CA GLU A 1 5.81 14.62 -1.61
C GLU A 1 5.74 14.25 -3.11
N PRO A 2 4.92 14.87 -3.98
CA PRO A 2 4.95 14.53 -5.40
C PRO A 2 6.32 14.73 -6.03
N GLU A 3 7.08 15.71 -5.59
CA GLU A 3 8.42 16.00 -6.08
C GLU A 3 9.44 14.95 -5.65
N LEU A 4 9.30 14.36 -4.47
CA LEU A 4 10.25 13.38 -3.93
C LEU A 4 10.39 12.15 -4.85
N LYS A 5 9.28 11.59 -5.33
CA LYS A 5 9.31 10.44 -6.25
C LYS A 5 10.00 10.79 -7.55
N THR A 6 9.75 11.99 -8.07
CA THR A 6 10.39 12.49 -9.30
C THR A 6 11.89 12.67 -9.10
N ILE A 7 12.30 13.24 -7.96
CA ILE A 7 13.72 13.44 -7.61
C ILE A 7 14.43 12.09 -7.49
N LEU A 8 13.84 11.14 -6.76
CA LEU A 8 14.42 9.81 -6.57
C LEU A 8 14.52 9.03 -7.88
N ALA A 9 13.51 9.10 -8.74
CA ALA A 9 13.55 8.48 -10.06
C ALA A 9 14.65 9.09 -10.94
N ALA A 10 14.77 10.43 -10.94
CA ALA A 10 15.84 11.12 -11.66
C ALA A 10 17.23 10.71 -11.15
N LYS A 11 17.39 10.61 -9.82
CA LYS A 11 18.67 10.15 -9.22
C LYS A 11 18.97 8.70 -9.55
N ALA A 12 17.99 7.82 -9.57
CA ALA A 12 18.20 6.44 -9.98
C ALA A 12 18.76 6.36 -11.41
N HIS A 13 18.19 7.13 -12.34
CA HIS A 13 18.71 7.23 -13.70
C HIS A 13 20.13 7.84 -13.76
N GLU A 14 20.39 8.89 -12.99
CA GLU A 14 21.72 9.53 -12.92
C GLU A 14 22.80 8.54 -12.45
N TYR A 15 22.46 7.65 -11.53
CA TYR A 15 23.36 6.59 -11.06
C TYR A 15 23.37 5.34 -11.95
N GLY A 16 22.74 5.38 -13.11
CA GLY A 16 22.80 4.31 -14.11
C GLY A 16 21.85 3.14 -13.85
N ALA A 17 20.84 3.31 -13.02
CA ALA A 17 19.82 2.29 -12.86
C ALA A 17 18.99 2.15 -14.13
N GLU A 18 18.84 0.92 -14.62
CA GLU A 18 17.93 0.62 -15.73
C GLU A 18 16.50 0.49 -15.21
N VAL A 19 15.56 1.16 -15.86
CA VAL A 19 14.16 1.16 -15.48
C VAL A 19 13.30 0.51 -16.56
N TYR A 20 12.72 -0.61 -16.23
CA TYR A 20 11.83 -1.35 -17.12
C TYR A 20 10.37 -1.05 -16.77
N ASN A 21 9.78 -0.10 -17.47
CA ASN A 21 8.38 0.28 -17.27
C ASN A 21 7.41 -0.75 -17.83
N ARG A 22 6.24 -0.88 -17.18
CA ARG A 22 5.13 -1.73 -17.62
C ARG A 22 5.45 -3.22 -17.62
N ILE A 23 6.39 -3.62 -16.82
CA ILE A 23 6.64 -5.03 -16.55
C ILE A 23 5.89 -5.41 -15.27
N MET A 24 4.88 -6.25 -15.41
CA MET A 24 4.22 -6.90 -14.29
C MET A 24 5.02 -8.14 -13.91
N THR A 25 5.67 -8.09 -12.76
CA THR A 25 6.43 -9.24 -12.24
C THR A 25 5.47 -10.34 -11.80
N LEU A 26 5.71 -11.56 -12.24
CA LEU A 26 4.83 -12.70 -12.04
C LEU A 26 5.39 -13.70 -11.02
N ARG A 27 6.71 -13.90 -11.05
CA ARG A 27 7.37 -14.90 -10.19
C ARG A 27 8.84 -14.53 -9.95
N LEU A 28 9.34 -14.87 -8.77
CA LEU A 28 10.77 -14.88 -8.47
C LEU A 28 11.40 -16.18 -8.98
N LEU A 29 12.61 -16.09 -9.47
CA LEU A 29 13.39 -17.21 -9.98
C LEU A 29 14.43 -17.65 -8.96
N LYS A 30 14.73 -18.93 -8.91
CA LYS A 30 15.67 -19.53 -7.96
C LYS A 30 16.78 -20.27 -8.66
N ASP A 31 17.97 -20.22 -8.04
CA ASP A 31 19.12 -21.05 -8.33
C ASP A 31 19.44 -21.83 -7.04
N GLY A 32 19.05 -23.10 -7.00
CA GLY A 32 18.99 -23.87 -5.77
C GLY A 32 18.01 -23.25 -4.77
N ASP A 33 18.49 -22.92 -3.58
CA ASP A 33 17.67 -22.35 -2.51
C ASP A 33 17.61 -20.82 -2.52
N ARG A 34 18.47 -20.16 -3.31
CA ARG A 34 18.54 -18.70 -3.36
C ARG A 34 17.64 -18.10 -4.45
N VAL A 35 17.07 -16.95 -4.18
CA VAL A 35 16.43 -16.12 -5.21
C VAL A 35 17.51 -15.47 -6.07
N CYS A 36 17.36 -15.58 -7.39
CA CYS A 36 18.37 -15.19 -8.36
C CYS A 36 17.81 -14.37 -9.52
N GLY A 37 16.61 -13.86 -9.40
CA GLY A 37 15.99 -13.07 -10.45
C GLY A 37 14.47 -13.06 -10.38
N ALA A 38 13.87 -12.57 -11.43
CA ALA A 38 12.43 -12.51 -11.58
C ALA A 38 12.02 -12.69 -13.05
N VAL A 39 10.81 -13.17 -13.26
CA VAL A 39 10.15 -13.20 -14.56
C VAL A 39 8.89 -12.37 -14.50
N GLY A 40 8.66 -11.59 -15.53
CA GLY A 40 7.49 -10.74 -15.68
C GLY A 40 6.98 -10.71 -17.13
N ILE A 41 5.91 -9.99 -17.32
CA ILE A 41 5.28 -9.78 -18.60
C ILE A 41 5.16 -8.28 -18.88
N ASN A 42 5.52 -7.86 -20.08
CA ASN A 42 5.19 -6.53 -20.54
C ASN A 42 3.68 -6.47 -20.81
N VAL A 43 2.97 -5.68 -20.02
CA VAL A 43 1.49 -5.63 -20.09
C VAL A 43 0.93 -5.00 -21.36
N ARG A 44 1.78 -4.41 -22.22
CA ARG A 44 1.35 -3.88 -23.50
C ARG A 44 1.62 -4.83 -24.67
N THR A 45 2.78 -5.49 -24.65
CA THR A 45 3.20 -6.34 -25.77
C THR A 45 2.94 -7.82 -25.52
N GLY A 46 2.75 -8.23 -24.27
CA GLY A 46 2.64 -9.65 -23.88
C GLY A 46 3.99 -10.38 -23.83
N GLU A 47 5.11 -9.68 -24.09
CA GLU A 47 6.43 -10.28 -24.06
C GLU A 47 6.85 -10.67 -22.64
N ILE A 48 7.47 -11.84 -22.54
CA ILE A 48 8.07 -12.32 -21.30
C ILE A 48 9.44 -11.64 -21.11
N VAL A 49 9.66 -11.11 -19.93
CA VAL A 49 10.91 -10.46 -19.54
C VAL A 49 11.52 -11.24 -18.38
N VAL A 50 12.76 -11.67 -18.55
CA VAL A 50 13.54 -12.39 -17.53
C VAL A 50 14.67 -11.50 -17.05
N CYS A 51 14.69 -11.23 -15.77
CA CYS A 51 15.76 -10.47 -15.10
C CYS A 51 16.59 -11.40 -14.24
N LYS A 52 17.90 -11.52 -14.55
CA LYS A 52 18.88 -12.21 -13.72
C LYS A 52 19.48 -11.25 -12.70
N ALA A 53 19.60 -11.68 -11.47
CA ALA A 53 20.18 -10.87 -10.41
C ALA A 53 20.86 -11.74 -9.34
N LYS A 54 21.90 -11.21 -8.71
CA LYS A 54 22.54 -11.86 -7.56
C LYS A 54 21.76 -11.70 -6.27
N SER A 55 20.95 -10.66 -6.19
CA SER A 55 19.99 -10.40 -5.12
C SER A 55 18.75 -9.69 -5.69
N VAL A 56 17.62 -9.84 -5.04
CA VAL A 56 16.36 -9.21 -5.40
C VAL A 56 15.79 -8.49 -4.19
N ILE A 57 15.40 -7.24 -4.35
CA ILE A 57 14.74 -6.45 -3.31
C ILE A 57 13.29 -6.23 -3.73
N LEU A 58 12.33 -6.68 -2.93
CA LEU A 58 10.92 -6.39 -3.14
C LEU A 58 10.55 -5.07 -2.45
N CYS A 59 9.99 -4.15 -3.23
CA CYS A 59 9.50 -2.84 -2.77
C CYS A 59 8.10 -2.55 -3.34
N SER A 60 7.26 -3.58 -3.48
CA SER A 60 5.97 -3.51 -4.18
C SER A 60 4.84 -2.86 -3.36
N GLY A 61 5.13 -2.41 -2.15
CA GLY A 61 4.10 -1.89 -1.26
C GLY A 61 3.22 -2.97 -0.65
N GLY A 62 2.17 -2.53 0.03
CA GLY A 62 1.22 -3.41 0.69
C GLY A 62 0.10 -3.92 -0.22
N THR A 63 -1.03 -4.27 0.39
CA THR A 63 -2.26 -4.70 -0.29
C THR A 63 -3.40 -3.79 0.11
N ALA A 64 -4.07 -3.17 -0.86
CA ALA A 64 -5.05 -2.13 -0.59
C ALA A 64 -6.40 -2.32 -1.32
N ARG A 65 -6.64 -3.41 -2.01
CA ARG A 65 -7.82 -3.55 -2.89
C ARG A 65 -8.90 -4.48 -2.32
N PHE A 66 -9.14 -4.43 -1.01
CA PHE A 66 -10.15 -5.27 -0.37
C PHE A 66 -11.39 -4.53 0.15
N GLY A 67 -11.38 -3.20 0.13
CA GLY A 67 -12.55 -2.40 0.48
C GLY A 67 -13.69 -2.52 -0.54
N LEU A 68 -14.93 -2.34 -0.08
CA LEU A 68 -16.10 -2.36 -0.95
C LEU A 68 -16.27 -1.01 -1.66
N PRO A 69 -16.67 -0.99 -2.93
CA PRO A 69 -16.87 0.24 -3.68
C PRO A 69 -17.92 1.19 -3.08
N GLU A 70 -18.86 0.65 -2.33
CA GLU A 70 -19.98 1.36 -1.75
C GLU A 70 -19.60 2.29 -0.59
N ASN A 71 -18.41 2.21 -0.06
CA ASN A 71 -17.98 3.07 1.05
C ASN A 71 -17.64 4.52 0.63
N GLY A 72 -17.87 4.87 -0.61
CA GLY A 72 -17.66 6.24 -1.12
C GLY A 72 -16.24 6.48 -1.65
N TYR A 73 -15.36 5.51 -1.62
CA TYR A 73 -14.03 5.62 -2.18
C TYR A 73 -13.93 5.01 -3.57
N LEU A 74 -13.13 5.64 -4.42
CA LEU A 74 -12.80 5.05 -5.71
C LEU A 74 -12.13 3.69 -5.46
N TYR A 75 -12.75 2.63 -5.94
CA TYR A 75 -12.36 1.24 -5.70
C TYR A 75 -12.44 0.77 -4.23
N GLY A 76 -13.05 1.53 -3.32
CA GLY A 76 -13.19 1.14 -1.92
C GLY A 76 -11.88 1.06 -1.15
N VAL A 77 -10.85 1.83 -1.52
CA VAL A 77 -9.52 1.71 -0.93
C VAL A 77 -8.90 3.06 -0.60
N TYR A 78 -8.09 3.09 0.45
CA TYR A 78 -7.34 4.27 0.87
C TYR A 78 -6.07 4.46 0.04
N ASP A 79 -5.30 3.39 -0.13
CA ASP A 79 -4.05 3.39 -0.86
C ASP A 79 -4.25 3.16 -2.38
N PHE A 80 -3.15 3.03 -3.10
CA PHE A 80 -3.21 2.82 -4.53
C PHE A 80 -3.87 1.47 -4.86
N PRO A 81 -4.97 1.46 -5.63
CA PRO A 81 -5.74 0.24 -5.90
C PRO A 81 -5.01 -0.80 -6.76
N GLY A 82 -3.87 -0.42 -7.35
CA GLY A 82 -2.98 -1.34 -8.05
C GLY A 82 -2.12 -2.19 -7.13
N ASN A 83 -2.10 -1.90 -5.83
CA ASN A 83 -1.41 -2.71 -4.83
C ASN A 83 -2.29 -3.90 -4.46
N THR A 84 -2.09 -5.01 -5.15
CA THR A 84 -2.92 -6.22 -5.05
C THR A 84 -2.27 -7.37 -4.26
N GLY A 85 -1.10 -7.13 -3.66
CA GLY A 85 -0.40 -8.12 -2.83
C GLY A 85 0.54 -9.04 -3.61
N ASP A 86 0.86 -8.70 -4.85
CA ASP A 86 1.71 -9.54 -5.71
C ASP A 86 3.08 -9.82 -5.08
N GLY A 87 3.65 -8.84 -4.38
CA GLY A 87 4.91 -9.02 -3.64
C GLY A 87 4.84 -10.10 -2.57
N TYR A 88 3.75 -10.15 -1.82
CA TYR A 88 3.52 -11.21 -0.82
C TYR A 88 3.43 -12.58 -1.48
N VAL A 89 2.65 -12.67 -2.56
CA VAL A 89 2.46 -13.94 -3.28
C VAL A 89 3.77 -14.42 -3.89
N MET A 90 4.56 -13.54 -4.48
CA MET A 90 5.87 -13.89 -5.04
C MET A 90 6.83 -14.38 -3.96
N ALA A 91 6.90 -13.67 -2.84
CA ALA A 91 7.75 -14.04 -1.71
C ALA A 91 7.33 -15.39 -1.10
N TYR A 92 6.03 -15.58 -0.86
CA TYR A 92 5.49 -16.84 -0.35
C TYR A 92 5.80 -18.02 -1.28
N ARG A 93 5.59 -17.87 -2.57
CA ARG A 93 5.92 -18.91 -3.56
C ARG A 93 7.41 -19.20 -3.65
N ALA A 94 8.27 -18.25 -3.36
CA ALA A 94 9.71 -18.46 -3.25
C ALA A 94 10.13 -19.18 -1.95
N GLY A 95 9.22 -19.30 -0.96
CA GLY A 95 9.43 -19.93 0.33
C GLY A 95 9.74 -18.96 1.46
N ALA A 96 9.52 -17.66 1.27
CA ALA A 96 9.72 -16.67 2.31
C ALA A 96 8.62 -16.72 3.38
N GLU A 97 9.03 -16.50 4.62
CA GLU A 97 8.12 -16.35 5.74
C GLU A 97 7.35 -15.04 5.64
N LEU A 98 6.05 -15.13 5.88
CA LEU A 98 5.15 -13.97 5.98
C LEU A 98 4.61 -13.87 7.40
N SER A 99 4.30 -12.64 7.85
CA SER A 99 3.78 -12.41 9.20
C SER A 99 2.83 -11.21 9.23
N GLY A 100 1.97 -11.18 10.26
CA GLY A 100 1.09 -10.05 10.54
C GLY A 100 -0.23 -10.05 9.76
N PHE A 101 -0.56 -11.07 8.98
CA PHE A 101 -1.75 -11.09 8.12
C PHE A 101 -3.07 -11.18 8.89
N GLU A 102 -3.02 -11.45 10.18
CA GLU A 102 -4.15 -11.37 11.11
C GLU A 102 -4.56 -9.93 11.45
N TYR A 103 -3.69 -8.95 11.16
CA TYR A 103 -4.00 -7.56 11.39
C TYR A 103 -4.73 -6.95 10.21
N THR A 104 -5.87 -6.38 10.47
CA THR A 104 -6.60 -5.53 9.52
C THR A 104 -6.62 -4.12 10.06
N LEU A 105 -6.54 -3.14 9.18
CA LEU A 105 -6.52 -1.75 9.53
C LEU A 105 -7.72 -1.04 8.91
N VAL A 106 -8.51 -0.39 9.75
CA VAL A 106 -9.62 0.47 9.35
C VAL A 106 -9.17 1.91 9.57
N TYR A 107 -9.10 2.68 8.50
CA TYR A 107 -8.84 4.12 8.58
C TYR A 107 -10.13 4.91 8.57
N TYR A 108 -10.06 6.10 9.16
CA TYR A 108 -11.10 7.11 9.04
C TYR A 108 -10.60 8.24 8.15
N ILE A 109 -11.25 8.42 7.05
CA ILE A 109 -10.92 9.43 6.04
C ILE A 109 -12.14 10.28 5.76
N ILE A 110 -11.95 11.40 5.08
CA ILE A 110 -13.07 12.26 4.73
C ILE A 110 -14.04 11.49 3.85
N LYS A 111 -15.30 11.55 4.20
CA LYS A 111 -16.38 10.97 3.40
C LYS A 111 -16.27 11.38 1.94
N ASP A 112 -16.36 10.40 1.04
CA ASP A 112 -16.30 10.57 -0.41
C ASP A 112 -14.96 11.07 -0.97
N ILE A 113 -13.94 11.19 -0.13
CA ILE A 113 -12.60 11.61 -0.54
C ILE A 113 -11.56 10.74 0.13
N ASN A 114 -10.57 10.34 -0.63
CA ASN A 114 -9.40 9.68 -0.09
C ASN A 114 -8.38 10.72 0.41
N ALA A 115 -8.63 11.30 1.59
CA ALA A 115 -7.74 12.30 2.18
C ALA A 115 -7.46 12.03 3.65
N PRO A 116 -6.19 11.97 4.07
CA PRO A 116 -5.77 11.76 5.45
C PRO A 116 -5.90 13.07 6.26
N LEU A 117 -7.09 13.65 6.34
CA LEU A 117 -7.30 14.90 7.04
C LEU A 117 -7.09 14.79 8.55
N LEU A 118 -7.30 13.61 9.11
CA LEU A 118 -7.34 13.40 10.56
C LEU A 118 -6.07 13.90 11.26
N TYR A 119 -4.92 13.45 10.82
CA TYR A 119 -3.64 13.83 11.45
C TYR A 119 -3.31 15.31 11.28
N ILE A 120 -3.63 15.86 10.12
CA ILE A 120 -3.37 17.27 9.80
C ILE A 120 -4.18 18.17 10.71
N THR A 121 -5.42 17.81 10.99
CA THR A 121 -6.36 18.64 11.75
C THR A 121 -6.22 18.48 13.27
N LEU A 122 -6.15 17.25 13.77
CA LEU A 122 -6.05 16.98 15.21
C LEU A 122 -4.80 17.58 15.85
N THR A 123 -3.65 17.51 15.16
CA THR A 123 -2.40 18.12 15.63
C THR A 123 -2.47 19.65 15.69
N ARG A 124 -3.47 20.26 15.08
CA ARG A 124 -3.73 21.71 15.08
C ARG A 124 -4.88 22.12 15.99
N GLY A 125 -5.40 21.17 16.75
CA GLY A 125 -6.43 21.42 17.78
C GLY A 125 -7.85 21.30 17.28
N ALA A 126 -8.11 20.63 16.16
CA ALA A 126 -9.47 20.29 15.76
C ALA A 126 -10.14 19.35 16.77
N HIS A 127 -11.45 19.50 16.96
CA HIS A 127 -12.22 18.58 17.78
C HIS A 127 -12.67 17.37 16.98
N LEU A 128 -12.56 16.19 17.57
CA LEU A 128 -13.11 14.95 17.03
C LEU A 128 -14.42 14.66 17.75
N LEU A 129 -15.52 14.61 17.01
CA LEU A 129 -16.87 14.46 17.54
C LEU A 129 -17.51 13.15 17.05
N ASN A 130 -18.32 12.53 17.90
CA ASN A 130 -19.22 11.46 17.50
C ASN A 130 -20.55 12.01 16.96
N ALA A 131 -21.50 11.13 16.59
CA ALA A 131 -22.80 11.51 16.07
C ALA A 131 -23.66 12.35 17.03
N PHE A 132 -23.40 12.26 18.33
CA PHE A 132 -24.08 13.01 19.37
C PHE A 132 -23.39 14.33 19.72
N ALA A 133 -22.43 14.78 18.91
CA ALA A 133 -21.60 15.96 19.15
C ALA A 133 -20.79 15.87 20.47
N GLN A 134 -20.50 14.69 20.93
CA GLN A 134 -19.63 14.48 22.07
C GLN A 134 -18.19 14.39 21.59
N GLU A 135 -17.34 15.23 22.18
CA GLU A 135 -15.91 15.19 21.91
C GLU A 135 -15.28 13.96 22.60
N PHE A 136 -14.48 13.25 21.85
CA PHE A 136 -13.62 12.21 22.41
C PHE A 136 -12.18 12.47 21.95
N GLN A 137 -11.27 12.52 22.92
CA GLN A 137 -9.87 12.72 22.63
C GLN A 137 -9.20 11.37 22.41
N GLU A 138 -8.53 11.24 21.29
CA GLU A 138 -7.49 10.25 21.14
C GLU A 138 -6.16 10.88 21.57
N ASN A 139 -5.66 10.46 22.73
CA ASN A 139 -4.32 10.80 23.17
C ASN A 139 -3.22 10.20 22.29
N HIS A 140 -3.59 9.26 21.45
CA HIS A 140 -2.83 8.79 20.29
C HIS A 140 -3.79 8.74 19.11
N PRO A 141 -3.36 9.14 17.92
CA PRO A 141 -4.15 8.97 16.71
C PRO A 141 -4.29 7.47 16.39
N GLY A 142 -4.80 6.73 17.32
CA GLY A 142 -5.15 5.33 17.23
C GLY A 142 -6.55 5.22 16.69
N ILE A 143 -6.68 4.61 15.58
CA ILE A 143 -7.89 4.24 14.87
C ILE A 143 -8.90 3.51 15.78
N HIS A 144 -8.44 2.96 16.89
CA HIS A 144 -9.20 2.12 17.80
C HIS A 144 -10.37 2.82 18.51
N LEU A 145 -10.21 4.06 18.96
CA LEU A 145 -11.32 4.76 19.61
C LEU A 145 -12.42 5.14 18.63
N MET A 146 -12.07 5.62 17.43
CA MET A 146 -13.06 5.90 16.40
C MET A 146 -13.78 4.64 15.95
N HIS A 147 -13.06 3.53 15.83
CA HIS A 147 -13.65 2.25 15.51
C HIS A 147 -14.60 1.77 16.63
N SER A 148 -14.21 1.92 17.89
CA SER A 148 -15.05 1.60 19.04
C SER A 148 -16.31 2.46 19.07
N GLU A 149 -16.21 3.77 18.81
CA GLU A 149 -17.36 4.67 18.69
C GLU A 149 -18.29 4.23 17.54
N HIS A 150 -17.73 3.87 16.39
CA HIS A 150 -18.49 3.40 15.25
C HIS A 150 -19.20 2.08 15.54
N MET A 151 -18.51 1.11 16.12
CA MET A 151 -19.09 -0.19 16.50
C MET A 151 -20.13 -0.07 17.61
N ALA A 152 -20.04 0.96 18.45
CA ALA A 152 -21.06 1.30 19.45
C ALA A 152 -22.25 2.09 18.86
N LEU A 153 -22.35 2.18 17.53
CA LEU A 153 -23.42 2.90 16.80
C LEU A 153 -23.44 4.40 17.12
N ARG A 154 -22.28 4.99 17.44
CA ARG A 154 -22.12 6.43 17.69
C ARG A 154 -21.47 7.18 16.52
N GLY A 155 -21.36 6.54 15.35
CA GLY A 155 -20.97 7.18 14.09
C GLY A 155 -22.13 7.95 13.43
N PRO A 156 -21.84 8.81 12.45
CA PRO A 156 -20.53 9.09 11.89
C PRO A 156 -19.65 9.94 12.81
N MET A 157 -18.32 9.78 12.65
CA MET A 157 -17.36 10.67 13.29
C MET A 157 -17.23 11.94 12.49
N ARG A 158 -16.90 13.06 13.15
CA ARG A 158 -16.77 14.36 12.51
C ARG A 158 -15.58 15.13 13.08
N ILE A 159 -14.94 15.91 12.23
CA ILE A 159 -13.93 16.90 12.63
C ILE A 159 -14.57 18.27 12.62
N ASP A 160 -14.42 18.99 13.70
CA ASP A 160 -14.85 20.39 13.85
C ASP A 160 -13.62 21.30 14.02
N MET A 161 -13.49 22.29 13.14
CA MET A 161 -12.43 23.29 13.15
C MET A 161 -12.97 24.71 13.30
N ARG A 162 -14.27 24.92 13.45
CA ARG A 162 -14.93 26.24 13.49
C ARG A 162 -14.42 27.13 14.62
N HIS A 163 -13.88 26.55 15.68
CA HIS A 163 -13.30 27.27 16.82
C HIS A 163 -11.83 27.68 16.62
N LEU A 164 -11.18 27.16 15.57
CA LEU A 164 -9.79 27.47 15.29
C LEU A 164 -9.62 28.86 14.70
N SER A 165 -8.45 29.46 14.90
CA SER A 165 -8.10 30.71 14.24
C SER A 165 -8.01 30.55 12.72
N GLU A 166 -8.27 31.63 12.00
CA GLU A 166 -8.12 31.67 10.55
C GLU A 166 -6.72 31.22 10.07
N GLU A 167 -5.69 31.57 10.84
CA GLU A 167 -4.31 31.15 10.56
C GLU A 167 -4.15 29.63 10.58
N LYS A 168 -4.70 28.96 11.58
CA LYS A 168 -4.64 27.50 11.70
C LYS A 168 -5.45 26.80 10.62
N ILE A 169 -6.61 27.36 10.26
CA ILE A 169 -7.41 26.80 9.18
C ILE A 169 -6.68 26.92 7.85
N ARG A 170 -6.03 28.04 7.58
CA ARG A 170 -5.21 28.23 6.37
C ARG A 170 -4.03 27.29 6.34
N GLU A 171 -3.37 27.05 7.46
CA GLU A 171 -2.29 26.05 7.55
C GLU A 171 -2.77 24.66 7.17
N VAL A 172 -3.95 24.25 7.63
CA VAL A 172 -4.57 22.96 7.24
C VAL A 172 -4.85 22.92 5.74
N GLU A 173 -5.47 23.99 5.21
CA GLU A 173 -5.79 24.09 3.78
C GLU A 173 -4.53 24.04 2.91
N GLU A 174 -3.48 24.76 3.30
CA GLU A 174 -2.22 24.78 2.57
C GLU A 174 -1.58 23.37 2.54
N LEU A 175 -1.50 22.70 3.68
CA LEU A 175 -0.96 21.35 3.73
C LEU A 175 -1.81 20.36 2.92
N LEU A 176 -3.13 20.42 3.06
CA LEU A 176 -4.01 19.48 2.38
C LEU A 176 -4.01 19.71 0.86
N PHE A 177 -4.11 20.98 0.42
CA PHE A 177 -4.36 21.31 -0.98
C PHE A 177 -3.10 21.59 -1.79
N SER A 178 -1.99 21.94 -1.16
CA SER A 178 -0.75 22.16 -1.89
C SER A 178 0.21 20.97 -1.80
N THR A 179 0.24 20.27 -0.67
CA THR A 179 1.24 19.24 -0.42
C THR A 179 0.65 17.83 -0.53
N GLU A 180 -0.44 17.56 0.19
CA GLU A 180 -0.97 16.19 0.27
C GLU A 180 -1.85 15.82 -0.94
N ARG A 181 -2.83 16.63 -1.24
CA ARG A 181 -3.85 16.32 -2.26
C ARG A 181 -4.28 17.55 -3.06
N PRO A 182 -3.46 18.14 -3.91
CA PRO A 182 -3.76 19.38 -4.63
C PRO A 182 -5.05 19.34 -5.43
N VAL A 183 -5.39 18.18 -6.00
CA VAL A 183 -6.61 18.03 -6.82
C VAL A 183 -7.89 18.08 -5.99
N GLN A 184 -7.81 17.92 -4.69
CA GLN A 184 -9.00 17.87 -3.81
C GLN A 184 -9.57 19.24 -3.49
N GLU A 185 -8.83 20.31 -3.65
CA GLU A 185 -9.34 21.66 -3.46
C GLU A 185 -10.60 21.91 -4.29
N ARG A 186 -10.60 21.50 -5.56
CA ARG A 186 -11.76 21.61 -6.45
C ARG A 186 -12.95 20.79 -5.96
N PHE A 187 -12.66 19.61 -5.42
CA PHE A 187 -13.69 18.73 -4.89
C PHE A 187 -14.37 19.35 -3.66
N PHE A 188 -13.59 19.85 -2.71
CA PHE A 188 -14.13 20.55 -1.52
C PHE A 188 -14.98 21.77 -1.92
N LYS A 189 -14.45 22.61 -2.78
CA LYS A 189 -15.16 23.80 -3.29
C LYS A 189 -16.45 23.42 -4.02
N GLY A 190 -16.42 22.38 -4.85
CA GLY A 190 -17.58 21.90 -5.60
C GLY A 190 -18.69 21.33 -4.71
N ARG A 191 -18.37 20.87 -3.51
CA ARG A 191 -19.34 20.37 -2.51
C ARG A 191 -19.70 21.39 -1.44
N GLY A 192 -19.18 22.59 -1.52
CA GLY A 192 -19.45 23.64 -0.52
C GLY A 192 -18.89 23.30 0.88
N VAL A 193 -17.85 22.48 0.94
CA VAL A 193 -17.18 22.16 2.21
C VAL A 193 -16.23 23.28 2.56
N ASP A 194 -16.50 23.94 3.69
CA ASP A 194 -15.68 25.01 4.26
C ASP A 194 -15.40 24.67 5.73
N PHE A 195 -14.15 24.59 6.10
CA PHE A 195 -13.69 24.24 7.44
C PHE A 195 -14.08 25.30 8.50
N ARG A 196 -14.47 26.51 8.05
CA ARG A 196 -14.90 27.62 8.93
C ARG A 196 -16.35 27.52 9.34
N THR A 197 -17.17 26.87 8.52
CA THR A 197 -18.63 26.93 8.64
C THR A 197 -19.28 25.58 8.92
N GLY A 198 -18.58 24.48 8.65
CA GLY A 198 -19.13 23.13 8.75
C GLY A 198 -18.20 22.12 9.42
N GLU A 199 -18.80 21.06 9.89
CA GLU A 199 -18.10 19.86 10.35
C GLU A 199 -17.78 18.97 9.14
N ILE A 200 -16.65 18.27 9.22
CA ILE A 200 -16.21 17.34 8.17
C ILE A 200 -16.51 15.92 8.61
N GLU A 201 -17.41 15.25 7.91
CA GLU A 201 -17.77 13.88 8.20
C GLU A 201 -16.63 12.92 7.80
N LEU A 202 -16.31 12.00 8.70
CA LEU A 202 -15.35 10.95 8.50
C LEU A 202 -16.07 9.61 8.32
N TRP A 203 -15.56 8.81 7.39
CA TRP A 203 -16.04 7.45 7.18
C TRP A 203 -14.93 6.45 7.39
N PRO A 204 -15.24 5.27 7.97
CA PRO A 204 -14.28 4.19 8.01
C PRO A 204 -14.02 3.71 6.58
N THR A 205 -12.77 3.41 6.30
CA THR A 205 -12.45 2.54 5.17
C THR A 205 -12.97 1.17 5.49
N ASP A 206 -13.45 0.44 4.50
CA ASP A 206 -13.61 -0.99 4.68
C ASP A 206 -12.27 -1.64 4.97
N CYS A 207 -12.35 -2.80 5.60
CA CYS A 207 -11.18 -3.59 5.94
C CYS A 207 -10.26 -3.76 4.73
N TYR A 208 -9.02 -3.34 4.83
CA TYR A 208 -8.01 -3.76 3.91
C TYR A 208 -6.96 -4.60 4.62
N LEU A 209 -6.58 -5.67 3.96
CA LEU A 209 -5.50 -6.49 4.47
C LEU A 209 -4.23 -5.67 4.44
N CYS A 210 -3.83 -5.42 5.61
CA CYS A 210 -2.65 -4.80 6.02
C CYS A 210 -1.50 -4.84 5.08
N GLY A 211 -1.50 -4.00 4.28
CA GLY A 211 -0.25 -3.66 3.76
C GLY A 211 -0.05 -2.25 4.24
N GLY A 212 0.91 -1.83 4.52
CA GLY A 212 1.19 -0.51 4.93
C GLY A 212 1.45 -0.42 6.43
N HIS A 213 2.21 0.57 6.75
CA HIS A 213 2.54 0.89 8.13
C HIS A 213 3.37 -0.18 8.87
N GLY A 214 3.95 -1.16 8.14
CA GLY A 214 4.88 -2.14 8.69
C GLY A 214 4.26 -3.23 9.57
N LEU A 215 2.94 -3.34 9.59
CA LEU A 215 2.23 -4.31 10.45
C LEU A 215 2.15 -5.71 9.84
N THR A 216 2.31 -5.83 8.53
CA THR A 216 2.11 -7.06 7.77
C THR A 216 3.12 -7.13 6.64
N GLY A 217 3.58 -8.32 6.34
CA GLY A 217 4.38 -8.52 5.13
C GLY A 217 5.41 -9.62 5.24
N ILE A 218 6.39 -9.52 4.36
CA ILE A 218 7.55 -10.42 4.35
C ILE A 218 8.33 -10.21 5.64
N ARG A 219 8.53 -11.28 6.40
CA ARG A 219 9.38 -11.26 7.58
C ARG A 219 10.82 -11.01 7.16
N ILE A 220 11.41 -9.97 7.71
CA ILE A 220 12.81 -9.60 7.48
C ILE A 220 13.55 -9.46 8.80
N ASN A 221 14.87 -9.59 8.74
CA ASN A 221 15.75 -9.27 9.87
C ASN A 221 16.18 -7.78 9.82
N GLU A 222 17.05 -7.38 10.74
CA GLU A 222 17.58 -6.03 10.84
C GLU A 222 18.41 -5.58 9.62
N ARG A 223 18.80 -6.54 8.76
CA ARG A 223 19.52 -6.29 7.51
C ARG A 223 18.62 -6.22 6.28
N GLY A 224 17.30 -6.37 6.45
CA GLY A 224 16.32 -6.42 5.37
C GLY A 224 16.28 -7.75 4.62
N GLU A 225 16.93 -8.79 5.15
CA GLU A 225 16.98 -10.13 4.57
C GLU A 225 15.72 -10.90 4.92
N SER A 226 15.11 -11.55 3.94
CA SER A 226 14.02 -12.51 4.18
C SER A 226 14.59 -13.86 4.66
N SER A 227 13.70 -14.83 4.90
CA SER A 227 14.09 -16.21 5.22
C SER A 227 14.67 -16.97 4.02
N VAL A 228 14.66 -16.39 2.81
CA VAL A 228 15.18 -17.00 1.59
C VAL A 228 16.45 -16.27 1.15
N PRO A 229 17.59 -16.96 0.99
CA PRO A 229 18.83 -16.33 0.54
C PRO A 229 18.64 -15.56 -0.77
N GLY A 230 19.26 -14.39 -0.87
CA GLY A 230 19.20 -13.54 -2.05
C GLY A 230 17.89 -12.75 -2.20
N LEU A 231 16.90 -12.97 -1.33
CA LEU A 231 15.66 -12.22 -1.30
C LEU A 231 15.62 -11.26 -0.12
N TYR A 232 15.40 -10.00 -0.45
CA TYR A 232 15.32 -8.86 0.47
C TYR A 232 13.96 -8.16 0.30
N ALA A 233 13.55 -7.41 1.31
CA ALA A 233 12.33 -6.60 1.21
C ALA A 233 12.46 -5.29 2.00
N ALA A 234 11.82 -4.23 1.50
CA ALA A 234 11.80 -2.93 2.14
C ALA A 234 10.47 -2.19 1.91
N GLY A 235 10.09 -1.33 2.85
CA GLY A 235 8.83 -0.61 2.82
C GLY A 235 7.64 -1.51 3.17
N ASP A 236 6.45 -1.12 2.73
CA ASP A 236 5.19 -1.73 3.16
C ASP A 236 4.94 -3.17 2.66
N VAL A 237 5.80 -3.72 1.85
CA VAL A 237 5.78 -5.15 1.51
C VAL A 237 6.41 -6.00 2.60
N SER A 238 7.12 -5.39 3.55
CA SER A 238 7.83 -6.08 4.62
C SER A 238 7.27 -5.74 5.99
N LEU A 239 7.43 -6.65 6.93
CA LEU A 239 7.16 -6.42 8.34
C LEU A 239 8.31 -5.62 8.94
N VAL A 240 8.08 -4.34 9.20
CA VAL A 240 9.09 -3.42 9.76
C VAL A 240 8.59 -2.77 11.04
N ALA A 241 9.50 -2.33 11.88
CA ALA A 241 9.17 -1.71 13.17
C ALA A 241 8.38 -0.40 13.04
N ARG A 242 8.43 0.26 11.89
CA ARG A 242 7.69 1.48 11.60
C ARG A 242 7.43 1.58 10.09
N GLY A 243 6.16 1.69 9.76
CA GLY A 243 5.71 1.88 8.39
C GLY A 243 5.87 3.32 7.88
N HIS A 244 5.20 3.62 6.80
CA HIS A 244 5.24 4.88 6.07
C HIS A 244 6.60 5.21 5.43
N LEU A 245 6.74 6.42 4.96
CA LEU A 245 7.95 6.89 4.28
C LEU A 245 9.22 6.75 5.12
N SER A 246 9.15 7.04 6.42
CA SER A 246 10.33 6.93 7.30
C SER A 246 10.88 5.51 7.37
N GLY A 247 10.00 4.53 7.51
CA GLY A 247 10.38 3.11 7.47
C GLY A 247 10.87 2.69 6.09
N ALA A 248 10.17 3.11 5.03
CA ALA A 248 10.56 2.80 3.66
C ALA A 248 11.95 3.34 3.30
N PHE A 249 12.28 4.57 3.70
CA PHE A 249 13.61 5.13 3.48
C PHE A 249 14.70 4.43 4.27
N THR A 250 14.48 4.25 5.57
CA THR A 250 15.46 3.63 6.46
C THR A 250 15.75 2.20 6.02
N TYR A 251 14.72 1.39 5.84
CA TYR A 251 14.91 0.01 5.40
C TYR A 251 15.29 -0.10 3.92
N GLY A 252 14.90 0.84 3.08
CA GLY A 252 15.37 0.93 1.71
C GLY A 252 16.89 1.05 1.65
N GLN A 253 17.49 1.92 2.46
CA GLN A 253 18.93 2.08 2.55
C GLN A 253 19.60 0.83 3.14
N ILE A 254 19.18 0.38 4.31
CA ILE A 254 19.74 -0.81 5.00
C ILE A 254 19.71 -2.01 4.05
N THR A 255 18.59 -2.25 3.44
CA THR A 255 18.37 -3.39 2.53
C THR A 255 19.26 -3.31 1.29
N ALA A 256 19.39 -2.12 0.69
CA ALA A 256 20.22 -1.92 -0.49
C ALA A 256 21.71 -2.16 -0.20
N GLU A 257 22.21 -1.67 0.93
CA GLU A 257 23.58 -1.89 1.36
C GLU A 257 23.87 -3.39 1.56
N ASN A 258 23.00 -4.10 2.29
CA ASN A 258 23.19 -5.51 2.59
C ASN A 258 22.97 -6.42 1.35
N ALA A 259 22.00 -6.12 0.51
CA ALA A 259 21.78 -6.83 -0.76
C ALA A 259 22.98 -6.66 -1.72
N THR A 260 23.60 -5.49 -1.72
CA THR A 260 24.80 -5.21 -2.50
C THR A 260 26.02 -5.97 -1.96
N GLU A 261 26.19 -6.00 -0.63
CA GLU A 261 27.25 -6.80 0.02
C GLU A 261 27.10 -8.29 -0.35
N TYR A 262 25.91 -8.84 -0.18
CA TYR A 262 25.58 -10.21 -0.55
C TYR A 262 25.91 -10.50 -2.03
N ALA A 263 25.48 -9.62 -2.94
CA ALA A 263 25.69 -9.77 -4.38
C ALA A 263 27.17 -9.85 -4.77
N ARG A 264 28.09 -9.28 -3.96
CA ARG A 264 29.54 -9.37 -4.17
C ARG A 264 30.11 -10.72 -3.75
N THR A 265 29.43 -11.45 -2.90
CA THR A 265 29.91 -12.74 -2.33
C THR A 265 29.44 -13.94 -3.11
N VAL A 266 28.42 -13.82 -3.93
CA VAL A 266 27.81 -14.94 -4.66
C VAL A 266 28.20 -14.96 -6.14
N ALA A 267 28.27 -16.15 -6.69
CA ALA A 267 28.50 -16.35 -8.12
C ALA A 267 27.31 -15.85 -8.96
N ASP A 268 27.56 -15.64 -10.24
CA ASP A 268 26.49 -15.33 -11.19
C ASP A 268 25.45 -16.45 -11.20
N PRO A 269 24.15 -16.09 -11.24
CA PRO A 269 23.09 -17.09 -11.14
C PRO A 269 22.93 -17.88 -12.42
N VAL A 270 22.60 -19.16 -12.26
CA VAL A 270 22.14 -20.02 -13.34
C VAL A 270 20.61 -20.12 -13.23
N ILE A 271 19.93 -19.58 -14.23
CA ILE A 271 18.46 -19.70 -14.30
C ILE A 271 18.12 -21.00 -14.99
N ASP A 272 17.28 -21.78 -14.34
CA ASP A 272 16.63 -22.93 -14.94
C ASP A 272 15.49 -22.44 -15.85
N ASP A 273 15.65 -22.67 -17.15
CA ASP A 273 14.67 -22.27 -18.17
C ASP A 273 13.28 -22.89 -17.93
N GLU A 274 13.20 -24.03 -17.23
CA GLU A 274 11.93 -24.67 -16.90
C GLU A 274 11.09 -23.80 -15.97
N GLN A 275 11.69 -23.04 -15.06
CA GLN A 275 10.97 -22.09 -14.20
C GLN A 275 10.30 -20.98 -15.05
N VAL A 276 10.94 -20.53 -16.11
CA VAL A 276 10.38 -19.54 -17.04
C VAL A 276 9.27 -20.16 -17.87
N MET A 277 9.50 -21.38 -18.37
CA MET A 277 8.50 -22.12 -19.14
C MET A 277 7.24 -22.43 -18.33
N ASP A 278 7.38 -22.70 -17.02
CA ASP A 278 6.24 -22.85 -16.12
C ASP A 278 5.35 -21.59 -16.06
N VAL A 279 5.97 -20.41 -15.99
CA VAL A 279 5.23 -19.15 -16.00
C VAL A 279 4.50 -18.94 -17.33
N ILE A 280 5.15 -19.29 -18.44
CA ILE A 280 4.54 -19.19 -19.78
C ILE A 280 3.35 -20.15 -19.88
N ARG A 281 3.51 -21.40 -19.47
CA ARG A 281 2.43 -22.39 -19.45
C ARG A 281 1.26 -21.97 -18.58
N ASP A 282 1.52 -21.44 -17.37
CA ASP A 282 0.47 -20.94 -16.48
C ASP A 282 -0.29 -19.76 -17.09
N ARG A 283 0.42 -18.81 -17.71
CA ARG A 283 -0.19 -17.70 -18.45
C ARG A 283 -1.05 -18.21 -19.59
N ASP A 284 -0.52 -19.06 -20.44
CA ASP A 284 -1.19 -19.54 -21.64
C ASP A 284 -2.42 -20.39 -21.29
N ALA A 285 -2.33 -21.20 -20.23
CA ALA A 285 -3.46 -21.95 -19.71
C ALA A 285 -4.58 -21.03 -19.22
N LYS A 286 -4.25 -19.93 -18.56
CA LYS A 286 -5.25 -18.94 -18.09
C LYS A 286 -5.87 -18.19 -19.28
N LEU A 287 -5.07 -17.79 -20.26
CA LEU A 287 -5.57 -17.10 -21.45
C LEU A 287 -6.43 -18.00 -22.35
N ALA A 288 -6.14 -19.30 -22.36
CA ALA A 288 -6.92 -20.29 -23.12
C ALA A 288 -8.28 -20.62 -22.48
N GLN A 289 -8.47 -20.27 -21.21
CA GLN A 289 -9.75 -20.47 -20.54
C GLN A 289 -10.80 -19.54 -21.15
N THR A 290 -11.74 -20.13 -21.89
CA THR A 290 -12.89 -19.43 -22.46
C THR A 290 -14.16 -19.89 -21.77
N GLY A 291 -15.14 -19.01 -21.64
CA GLY A 291 -16.45 -19.36 -21.10
C GLY A 291 -16.53 -19.42 -19.58
N GLY A 292 -15.73 -18.62 -18.88
CA GLY A 292 -15.94 -18.39 -17.45
C GLY A 292 -17.37 -17.95 -17.18
N GLN A 293 -18.02 -18.58 -16.18
CA GLN A 293 -19.43 -18.30 -15.84
C GLN A 293 -19.60 -17.01 -15.06
N VAL A 294 -18.52 -16.47 -14.48
CA VAL A 294 -18.55 -15.30 -13.62
C VAL A 294 -17.63 -14.22 -14.22
N PRO A 295 -18.15 -13.02 -14.51
CA PRO A 295 -17.32 -11.88 -14.90
C PRO A 295 -16.25 -11.58 -13.85
N ILE A 296 -15.07 -11.09 -14.28
CA ILE A 296 -13.95 -10.82 -13.38
C ILE A 296 -14.31 -9.80 -12.31
N GLU A 297 -15.13 -8.81 -12.66
CA GLU A 297 -15.60 -7.77 -11.75
C GLU A 297 -16.51 -8.33 -10.65
N GLU A 298 -17.38 -9.28 -11.02
CA GLU A 298 -18.23 -9.97 -10.06
C GLU A 298 -17.41 -10.89 -9.14
N PHE A 299 -16.42 -11.57 -9.69
CA PHE A 299 -15.50 -12.39 -8.91
C PHE A 299 -14.71 -11.52 -7.90
N GLU A 300 -14.16 -10.40 -8.36
CA GLU A 300 -13.45 -9.46 -7.50
C GLU A 300 -14.36 -8.93 -6.37
N TYR A 301 -15.59 -8.56 -6.70
CA TYR A 301 -16.56 -8.10 -5.70
C TYR A 301 -16.86 -9.19 -4.65
N LYS A 302 -17.03 -10.44 -5.06
CA LYS A 302 -17.24 -11.56 -4.13
C LYS A 302 -16.04 -11.78 -3.21
N VAL A 303 -14.82 -11.65 -3.71
CA VAL A 303 -13.60 -11.71 -2.88
C VAL A 303 -13.58 -10.58 -1.87
N ARG A 304 -13.85 -9.35 -2.28
CA ARG A 304 -13.92 -8.18 -1.38
C ARG A 304 -15.00 -8.36 -0.30
N ARG A 305 -16.19 -8.86 -0.68
CA ARG A 305 -17.25 -9.20 0.30
C ARG A 305 -16.78 -10.20 1.31
N LEU A 306 -16.11 -11.28 0.88
CA LEU A 306 -15.58 -12.29 1.78
C LEU A 306 -14.64 -11.67 2.83
N PHE A 307 -13.73 -10.79 2.39
CA PHE A 307 -12.82 -10.10 3.31
C PHE A 307 -13.56 -9.20 4.29
N ASN A 308 -14.51 -8.41 3.82
CA ASN A 308 -15.26 -7.50 4.69
C ASN A 308 -16.21 -8.21 5.65
N ASP A 309 -16.73 -9.37 5.28
CA ASP A 309 -17.68 -10.12 6.12
C ASP A 309 -16.96 -11.02 7.16
N TYR A 310 -15.75 -11.52 6.87
CA TYR A 310 -15.11 -12.56 7.69
C TYR A 310 -13.69 -12.22 8.19
N VAL A 311 -13.02 -11.24 7.63
CA VAL A 311 -11.64 -10.86 8.01
C VAL A 311 -11.69 -9.51 8.72
N ARG A 312 -12.02 -9.53 10.02
CA ARG A 312 -12.12 -8.34 10.88
C ARG A 312 -11.28 -8.48 12.13
#